data_5d94504035137659dc776c752d944597
#
_entry.id   5d94504035137659dc776c752d944597
#
_cell.length_a   1.000
_cell.length_b   1.000
_cell.length_c   1.000
_cell.angle_alpha   90.00
_cell.angle_beta   90.00
_cell.angle_gamma   90.00
#
_symmetry.space_group_name_H-M   'P 1'
#
loop_
_entity.id
_entity.type
_entity.pdbx_description
1 polymer ?
#
loop_
_entity_poly.entity_id
_entity_poly.type
_entity_poly.pdbx_seq_one_letter_code
_entity_poly.pdbx_strand_id
1 'polypeptide(L)'
;MPTCRHCQQTVVARDGYDRHGRQRFSCARCGRDFTIRSASAFSGYRWPADVILMAVRWYLRYPLSAASVMELLAERGIDVSRRTVLRWVQVFGPQLAAEARKHRRPLGRSWYVDEMFFFRGTDKMVLVPGR
;
A
#
# COMPACT_ATOMS: atom_id res chain seq x y z
N MET A 1 4.97 -19.34 -18.17
CA MET A 1 4.31 -20.38 -17.34
C MET A 1 4.35 -19.94 -15.90
N PRO A 2 3.27 -20.12 -15.11
CA PRO A 2 3.28 -19.73 -13.70
C PRO A 2 4.27 -20.57 -12.92
N THR A 3 5.00 -19.92 -12.03
CA THR A 3 5.97 -20.55 -11.12
C THR A 3 5.31 -20.79 -9.77
N CYS A 4 5.56 -21.94 -9.14
CA CYS A 4 5.03 -22.24 -7.82
C CYS A 4 5.61 -21.28 -6.78
N ARG A 5 4.73 -20.60 -6.03
CA ARG A 5 5.14 -19.64 -5.01
C ARG A 5 5.81 -20.27 -3.78
N HIS A 6 5.62 -21.59 -3.56
CA HIS A 6 6.11 -22.27 -2.37
C HIS A 6 7.48 -22.91 -2.58
N CYS A 7 7.75 -23.44 -3.78
CA CYS A 7 9.01 -24.13 -4.09
C CYS A 7 9.71 -23.57 -5.33
N GLN A 8 9.16 -22.49 -5.95
CA GLN A 8 9.71 -21.78 -7.11
C GLN A 8 9.92 -22.64 -8.37
N GLN A 9 9.30 -23.82 -8.43
CA GLN A 9 9.37 -24.71 -9.61
C GLN A 9 8.33 -24.33 -10.65
N THR A 10 8.67 -24.60 -11.91
CA THR A 10 7.79 -24.32 -13.07
C THR A 10 6.85 -25.46 -13.43
N VAL A 11 6.98 -26.62 -12.77
CA VAL A 11 6.12 -27.79 -13.00
C VAL A 11 4.78 -27.60 -12.27
N VAL A 12 3.86 -26.94 -12.99
CA VAL A 12 2.56 -26.54 -12.47
C VAL A 12 1.47 -27.01 -13.41
N ALA A 13 0.50 -27.77 -12.91
CA ALA A 13 -0.68 -28.19 -13.63
C ALA A 13 -1.85 -27.23 -13.35
N ARG A 14 -2.76 -27.08 -14.32
CA ARG A 14 -4.03 -26.37 -14.12
C ARG A 14 -4.96 -27.29 -13.34
N ASP A 15 -5.52 -26.79 -12.22
CA ASP A 15 -6.42 -27.52 -11.34
C ASP A 15 -7.74 -26.76 -11.15
N GLY A 16 -8.51 -26.65 -12.23
CA GLY A 16 -9.84 -26.05 -12.23
C GLY A 16 -9.86 -24.55 -11.86
N TYR A 17 -10.98 -24.09 -11.31
CA TYR A 17 -11.25 -22.71 -10.95
C TYR A 17 -11.64 -22.60 -9.47
N ASP A 18 -11.30 -21.51 -8.83
CA ASP A 18 -11.77 -21.21 -7.48
C ASP A 18 -13.23 -20.71 -7.50
N ARG A 19 -13.82 -20.53 -6.30
CA ARG A 19 -15.18 -20.00 -6.14
C ARG A 19 -15.41 -18.60 -6.73
N HIS A 20 -14.34 -17.93 -7.18
CA HIS A 20 -14.38 -16.62 -7.80
C HIS A 20 -14.04 -16.67 -9.31
N GLY A 21 -14.10 -17.87 -9.91
CA GLY A 21 -13.81 -18.07 -11.34
C GLY A 21 -12.35 -17.90 -11.74
N ARG A 22 -11.40 -17.99 -10.80
CA ARG A 22 -9.96 -17.81 -11.08
C ARG A 22 -9.30 -19.16 -11.28
N GLN A 23 -8.41 -19.25 -12.29
CA GLN A 23 -7.63 -20.45 -12.55
C GLN A 23 -6.77 -20.83 -11.33
N ARG A 24 -6.96 -22.04 -10.81
CA ARG A 24 -6.13 -22.69 -9.83
C ARG A 24 -5.00 -23.44 -10.53
N PHE A 25 -3.89 -23.54 -9.83
CA PHE A 25 -2.72 -24.29 -10.24
C PHE A 25 -2.28 -25.19 -9.12
N SER A 26 -1.92 -26.43 -9.43
CA SER A 26 -1.35 -27.40 -8.50
C SER A 26 0.13 -27.61 -8.84
N CYS A 27 0.98 -27.64 -7.83
CA CYS A 27 2.41 -27.89 -8.01
C CYS A 27 2.70 -29.37 -7.83
N ALA A 28 3.18 -30.04 -8.88
CA ALA A 28 3.51 -31.47 -8.82
C ALA A 28 4.62 -31.80 -7.81
N ARG A 29 5.51 -30.85 -7.49
CA ARG A 29 6.63 -31.08 -6.56
C ARG A 29 6.23 -30.96 -5.09
N CYS A 30 5.49 -29.93 -4.71
CA CYS A 30 5.14 -29.68 -3.30
C CYS A 30 3.67 -29.97 -2.97
N GLY A 31 2.85 -30.39 -3.94
CA GLY A 31 1.44 -30.75 -3.78
C GLY A 31 0.51 -29.59 -3.38
N ARG A 32 1.01 -28.34 -3.39
CA ARG A 32 0.23 -27.18 -2.96
C ARG A 32 -0.45 -26.48 -4.12
N ASP A 33 -1.70 -26.10 -3.89
CA ASP A 33 -2.48 -25.32 -4.84
C ASP A 33 -2.27 -23.82 -4.62
N PHE A 34 -2.32 -23.06 -5.72
CA PHE A 34 -2.25 -21.61 -5.68
C PHE A 34 -2.97 -21.00 -6.88
N THR A 35 -3.29 -19.72 -6.79
CA THR A 35 -3.79 -18.92 -7.92
C THR A 35 -2.76 -17.83 -8.25
N ILE A 36 -2.76 -17.31 -9.47
CA ILE A 36 -1.82 -16.25 -9.88
C ILE A 36 -1.93 -15.03 -8.96
N ARG A 37 -3.15 -14.73 -8.46
CA ARG A 37 -3.38 -13.64 -7.52
C ARG A 37 -2.75 -13.89 -6.14
N SER A 38 -2.48 -15.13 -5.77
CA SER A 38 -1.81 -15.45 -4.49
C SER A 38 -0.33 -15.03 -4.44
N ALA A 39 0.25 -14.58 -5.55
CA ALA A 39 1.61 -14.06 -5.61
C ALA A 39 1.70 -12.52 -5.36
N SER A 40 0.56 -11.82 -5.25
CA SER A 40 0.58 -10.38 -5.01
C SER A 40 0.71 -10.06 -3.52
N ALA A 41 1.30 -8.90 -3.18
CA ALA A 41 1.37 -8.38 -1.82
C ALA A 41 -0.01 -8.21 -1.16
N PHE A 42 -1.08 -8.14 -1.96
CA PHE A 42 -2.47 -7.98 -1.54
C PHE A 42 -3.22 -9.31 -1.37
N SER A 43 -2.53 -10.44 -1.53
CA SER A 43 -3.13 -11.76 -1.32
C SER A 43 -3.58 -11.94 0.13
N GLY A 44 -4.80 -12.46 0.32
CA GLY A 44 -5.39 -12.66 1.65
C GLY A 44 -6.11 -11.45 2.23
N TYR A 45 -6.08 -10.30 1.55
CA TYR A 45 -6.91 -9.16 1.94
C TYR A 45 -8.32 -9.27 1.36
N ARG A 46 -9.33 -8.89 2.16
CA ARG A 46 -10.74 -8.89 1.76
C ARG A 46 -11.00 -7.93 0.59
N TRP A 47 -10.34 -6.77 0.61
CA TRP A 47 -10.53 -5.71 -0.35
C TRP A 47 -9.56 -5.82 -1.55
N PRO A 48 -9.98 -5.40 -2.74
CA PRO A 48 -9.12 -5.39 -3.93
C PRO A 48 -7.88 -4.49 -3.74
N ALA A 49 -6.83 -4.78 -4.51
CA ALA A 49 -5.57 -4.04 -4.44
C ALA A 49 -5.72 -2.55 -4.76
N ASP A 50 -6.55 -2.20 -5.73
CA ASP A 50 -6.84 -0.83 -6.14
C ASP A 50 -7.48 0.00 -5.02
N VAL A 51 -8.42 -0.58 -4.27
CA VAL A 51 -9.04 0.07 -3.10
C VAL A 51 -8.00 0.33 -2.01
N ILE A 52 -7.17 -0.68 -1.70
CA ILE A 52 -6.12 -0.56 -0.67
C ILE A 52 -5.10 0.51 -1.07
N LEU A 53 -4.62 0.48 -2.31
CA LEU A 53 -3.66 1.44 -2.83
C LEU A 53 -4.22 2.86 -2.88
N MET A 54 -5.49 3.03 -3.25
CA MET A 54 -6.18 4.31 -3.25
C MET A 54 -6.24 4.89 -1.83
N ALA A 55 -6.65 4.10 -0.84
CA ALA A 55 -6.73 4.53 0.55
C ALA A 55 -5.36 4.93 1.11
N VAL A 56 -4.33 4.10 0.88
CA VAL A 56 -2.96 4.39 1.33
C VAL A 56 -2.41 5.64 0.64
N ARG A 57 -2.65 5.80 -0.67
CA ARG A 57 -2.25 7.00 -1.41
C ARG A 57 -2.91 8.26 -0.87
N TRP A 58 -4.21 8.24 -0.57
CA TRP A 58 -4.91 9.39 -0.02
C TRP A 58 -4.33 9.79 1.34
N TYR A 59 -4.11 8.83 2.22
CA TYR A 59 -3.54 9.07 3.54
C TYR A 59 -2.12 9.66 3.47
N LEU A 60 -1.27 9.16 2.56
CA LEU A 60 0.12 9.60 2.46
C LEU A 60 0.29 10.89 1.64
N ARG A 61 -0.58 11.15 0.68
CA ARG A 61 -0.45 12.28 -0.24
C ARG A 61 -1.13 13.54 0.26
N TYR A 62 -2.25 13.41 0.93
CA TYR A 62 -3.07 14.52 1.38
C TYR A 62 -3.07 14.59 2.92
N PRO A 63 -3.29 15.77 3.52
CA PRO A 63 -3.40 15.92 4.98
C PRO A 63 -4.74 15.37 5.50
N LEU A 64 -5.01 14.09 5.21
CA LEU A 64 -6.23 13.40 5.62
C LEU A 64 -5.97 12.51 6.83
N SER A 65 -6.92 12.51 7.75
CA SER A 65 -6.93 11.54 8.85
C SER A 65 -7.41 10.17 8.35
N ALA A 66 -7.11 9.11 9.10
CA ALA A 66 -7.66 7.79 8.79
C ALA A 66 -9.20 7.75 8.86
N ALA A 67 -9.81 8.63 9.64
CA ALA A 67 -11.26 8.81 9.69
C ALA A 67 -11.78 9.43 8.38
N SER A 68 -11.15 10.49 7.89
CA SER A 68 -11.52 11.12 6.63
C SER A 68 -11.37 10.16 5.44
N VAL A 69 -10.31 9.34 5.42
CA VAL A 69 -10.16 8.30 4.38
C VAL A 69 -11.26 7.26 4.47
N MET A 70 -11.65 6.84 5.68
CA MET A 70 -12.77 5.92 5.91
C MET A 70 -14.09 6.50 5.36
N GLU A 71 -14.39 7.77 5.63
CA GLU A 71 -15.57 8.45 5.13
C GLU A 71 -15.60 8.51 3.60
N LEU A 72 -14.49 8.90 2.97
CA LEU A 72 -14.36 8.91 1.51
C LEU A 72 -14.54 7.53 0.86
N LEU A 73 -14.14 6.47 1.55
CA LEU A 73 -14.38 5.09 1.10
C LEU A 73 -15.86 4.70 1.26
N ALA A 74 -16.49 5.10 2.37
CA ALA A 74 -17.91 4.84 2.63
C ALA A 74 -18.82 5.49 1.58
N GLU A 75 -18.51 6.71 1.13
CA GLU A 75 -19.21 7.38 0.01
C GLU A 75 -19.18 6.56 -1.30
N ARG A 76 -18.20 5.67 -1.45
CA ARG A 76 -18.06 4.75 -2.59
C ARG A 76 -18.60 3.36 -2.32
N GLY A 77 -19.36 3.19 -1.23
CA GLY A 77 -19.91 1.90 -0.82
C GLY A 77 -18.87 0.92 -0.26
N ILE A 78 -17.72 1.42 0.17
CA ILE A 78 -16.63 0.63 0.73
C ILE A 78 -16.60 0.86 2.25
N ASP A 79 -17.21 -0.06 2.99
CA ASP A 79 -17.25 0.02 4.45
C ASP A 79 -15.99 -0.62 5.07
N VAL A 80 -15.15 0.20 5.68
CA VAL A 80 -13.91 -0.19 6.36
C VAL A 80 -13.76 0.56 7.67
N SER A 81 -13.14 -0.07 8.65
CA SER A 81 -12.84 0.60 9.91
C SER A 81 -11.58 1.48 9.79
N ARG A 82 -11.49 2.52 10.61
CA ARG A 82 -10.30 3.36 10.78
C ARG A 82 -9.03 2.53 11.03
N ARG A 83 -9.14 1.49 11.85
CA ARG A 83 -8.05 0.55 12.15
C ARG A 83 -7.57 -0.19 10.88
N THR A 84 -8.49 -0.54 10.00
CA THR A 84 -8.15 -1.21 8.73
C THR A 84 -7.35 -0.27 7.83
N VAL A 85 -7.74 0.99 7.70
CA VAL A 85 -7.00 2.00 6.94
C VAL A 85 -5.58 2.17 7.49
N LEU A 86 -5.43 2.35 8.80
CA LEU A 86 -4.11 2.47 9.44
C LEU A 86 -3.24 1.22 9.23
N ARG A 87 -3.83 0.03 9.33
CA ARG A 87 -3.11 -1.22 9.06
C ARG A 87 -2.61 -1.28 7.61
N TRP A 88 -3.40 -0.86 6.65
CA TRP A 88 -2.98 -0.79 5.25
C TRP A 88 -1.82 0.19 5.05
N VAL A 89 -1.88 1.34 5.68
CA VAL A 89 -0.79 2.34 5.65
C VAL A 89 0.49 1.77 6.25
N GLN A 90 0.42 1.10 7.39
CA GLN A 90 1.58 0.50 8.05
C GLN A 90 2.22 -0.62 7.21
N VAL A 91 1.43 -1.44 6.56
CA VAL A 91 1.92 -2.59 5.76
C VAL A 91 2.42 -2.15 4.38
N PHE A 92 1.65 -1.33 3.69
CA PHE A 92 1.94 -0.98 2.28
C PHE A 92 2.71 0.34 2.13
N GLY A 93 2.65 1.23 3.11
CA GLY A 93 3.36 2.51 3.08
C GLY A 93 4.87 2.37 2.85
N PRO A 94 5.59 1.54 3.63
CA PRO A 94 7.02 1.30 3.41
C PRO A 94 7.35 0.73 2.04
N GLN A 95 6.51 -0.17 1.50
CA GLN A 95 6.71 -0.78 0.18
C GLN A 95 6.54 0.26 -0.94
N LEU A 96 5.50 1.10 -0.85
CA LEU A 96 5.27 2.19 -1.79
C LEU A 96 6.38 3.25 -1.70
N ALA A 97 6.86 3.57 -0.51
CA ALA A 97 7.97 4.49 -0.32
C ALA A 97 9.28 3.97 -0.92
N ALA A 98 9.56 2.66 -0.77
CA ALA A 98 10.72 2.03 -1.37
C ALA A 98 10.66 2.06 -2.90
N GLU A 99 9.51 1.79 -3.49
CA GLU A 99 9.30 1.87 -4.93
C GLU A 99 9.41 3.31 -5.45
N ALA A 100 8.79 4.26 -4.77
CA ALA A 100 8.85 5.68 -5.13
C ALA A 100 10.28 6.24 -5.11
N ARG A 101 11.13 5.76 -4.22
CA ARG A 101 12.56 6.16 -4.16
C ARG A 101 13.32 5.84 -5.43
N LYS A 102 13.02 4.74 -6.11
CA LYS A 102 13.66 4.33 -7.37
C LYS A 102 13.40 5.33 -8.50
N HIS A 103 12.25 5.99 -8.46
CA HIS A 103 11.80 6.96 -9.47
C HIS A 103 12.02 8.41 -9.05
N ARG A 104 12.63 8.64 -7.89
CA ARG A 104 12.88 9.98 -7.38
C ARG A 104 13.97 10.66 -8.22
N ARG A 105 13.65 11.86 -8.70
CA ARG A 105 14.65 12.71 -9.38
C ARG A 105 15.75 13.11 -8.38
N PRO A 106 17.02 13.21 -8.82
CA PRO A 106 18.07 13.75 -7.98
C PRO A 106 17.68 15.14 -7.48
N LEU A 107 17.99 15.39 -6.21
CA LEU A 107 17.70 16.70 -5.59
C LEU A 107 18.55 17.79 -6.25
N GLY A 108 17.93 18.92 -6.54
CA GLY A 108 18.65 20.09 -7.07
C GLY A 108 19.70 20.63 -6.08
N ARG A 109 20.64 21.42 -6.56
CA ARG A 109 21.66 22.07 -5.71
C ARG A 109 21.12 23.21 -4.88
N SER A 110 19.97 23.78 -5.27
CA SER A 110 19.34 24.89 -4.56
C SER A 110 18.26 24.37 -3.62
N TRP A 111 18.36 24.72 -2.36
CA TRP A 111 17.40 24.38 -1.32
C TRP A 111 16.74 25.66 -0.84
N TYR A 112 15.43 25.65 -0.75
CA TYR A 112 14.67 26.72 -0.12
C TYR A 112 14.26 26.21 1.27
N VAL A 113 14.58 27.00 2.28
CA VAL A 113 14.18 26.75 3.67
C VAL A 113 12.99 27.65 3.95
N ASP A 114 11.90 27.08 4.36
CA ASP A 114 10.71 27.80 4.78
C ASP A 114 10.78 28.05 6.29
N GLU A 115 10.34 29.22 6.72
CA GLU A 115 10.31 29.62 8.12
C GLU A 115 8.91 29.39 8.69
N MET A 116 8.83 28.67 9.81
CA MET A 116 7.58 28.50 10.53
C MET A 116 7.51 29.42 11.72
N PHE A 117 6.46 30.24 11.76
CA PHE A 117 6.19 31.14 12.87
C PHE A 117 5.18 30.49 13.83
N PHE A 118 5.46 30.55 15.11
CA PHE A 118 4.50 30.17 16.14
C PHE A 118 4.57 31.14 17.34
N PHE A 119 3.49 31.24 18.06
CA PHE A 119 3.39 32.12 19.23
C PHE A 119 3.45 31.28 20.52
N ARG A 120 4.25 31.73 21.45
CA ARG A 120 4.25 31.22 22.83
C ARG A 120 3.84 32.37 23.75
N GLY A 121 2.57 32.44 24.11
CA GLY A 121 2.00 33.63 24.77
C GLY A 121 2.02 34.83 23.81
N THR A 122 2.67 35.91 24.19
CA THR A 122 2.82 37.13 23.39
C THR A 122 4.08 37.10 22.48
N ASP A 123 4.97 36.15 22.68
CA ASP A 123 6.25 36.10 21.98
C ASP A 123 6.14 35.32 20.65
N LYS A 124 6.55 36.01 19.56
CA LYS A 124 6.66 35.40 18.25
C LYS A 124 8.00 34.65 18.14
N MET A 125 7.93 33.35 17.91
CA MET A 125 9.09 32.50 17.72
C MET A 125 9.19 32.03 16.28
N VAL A 126 10.42 31.87 15.80
CA VAL A 126 10.71 31.39 14.43
C VAL A 126 11.42 30.05 14.54
N LEU A 127 10.87 29.02 13.92
CA LEU A 127 11.50 27.72 13.80
C LEU A 127 12.17 27.66 12.44
N VAL A 128 13.49 27.73 12.43
CA VAL A 128 14.30 27.50 11.23
C VAL A 128 14.80 26.07 11.30
N PRO A 129 14.53 25.23 10.28
CA PRO A 129 15.09 23.87 10.27
C PRO A 129 16.61 23.96 10.31
N GLY A 130 17.22 23.36 11.32
CA GLY A 130 18.67 23.31 11.45
C GLY A 130 19.33 22.59 10.27
N ARG A 131 20.57 22.98 9.98
CA ARG A 131 21.43 22.33 8.98
C ARG A 131 21.73 20.89 9.34
#